data_a98f5cada3ac7b78865ca0b05b492f52
#
_entry.id   a98f5cada3ac7b78865ca0b05b492f52
#
_cell.length_a   1.000
_cell.length_b   1.000
_cell.length_c   1.000
_cell.angle_alpha   90.00
_cell.angle_beta   90.00
_cell.angle_gamma   90.00
#
_symmetry.space_group_name_H-M   'P 1'
#
loop_
_entity.id
_entity.type
_entity.pdbx_description
1 polymer ?
#
loop_
_entity_poly.entity_id
_entity_poly.type
_entity_poly.pdbx_seq_one_letter_code
_entity_poly.pdbx_strand_id
1 'polypeptide(L)'
;VSEEQEKKPGTGKATLHLGESLPEDQLHHDPLLDCLVELTRIHGRPSTRAALSAGLPLPRIGLTPSLFHRAASRAGFSSKVVRRPLDKIETVLLPAILLLENNEACLLMRWEDDGTTAQVLFPDAAQGGVAISREALEARYAGIVIFARPHFRFDQRTPEVGEVVQRHWFWGAFLEQLPVYRDVLMAAAIINVLALAMPLFTMNVYDRVVPNFAVETLWMMAAGILLVLGVDYALRLLRGHFVDLAGARIDNKLSALIMERVLGMRMADKPASVGSFAANLRSFESVRDFIASATVTALIDWPFALLFLLTMTWISWPLVFVPIVGGIAMLVYSYVIQHKMHELSETTYRATALRNATLIESLTALETIKAHGAEGQMQAKWEKTAAFLARVSGELRLLSSSAMNGSATLQQFVNLATVVGGVYLIHVGMLTMGGLIACTMLAGRAMAPMAQLVALLMQYQNARLALKSLEETMQRPTERSGETNFIHRAEIQGDIEFRDVTFGYSAEAEPVLKNVSFRIRPGEHVVVLGRVGSGKTTLQKLVLGLYAPTAGAVYIDGVDLRQLDPADVRRNIGYVGQDTLLFYGSLRDNIAIGAPYADDQTVIEAAEMGGLAEFVNRHPQ
;
A
#
# COMPACT_ATOMS: atom_id res chain seq x y z
N VAL A 1 74.01 -5.85 31.34
CA VAL A 1 74.33 -6.00 29.92
C VAL A 1 72.97 -5.81 29.19
N SER A 2 72.97 -4.81 28.29
CA SER A 2 71.96 -4.40 27.29
C SER A 2 70.58 -3.91 27.78
N GLU A 3 70.46 -2.59 27.75
CA GLU A 3 69.27 -1.76 27.74
C GLU A 3 68.48 -2.05 26.49
N GLU A 4 67.20 -2.40 26.65
CA GLU A 4 66.20 -2.29 25.61
C GLU A 4 65.29 -1.06 25.88
N GLN A 5 65.41 -0.09 24.99
CA GLN A 5 64.66 1.15 24.99
C GLN A 5 63.19 0.88 24.66
N GLU A 6 62.31 1.13 25.62
CA GLU A 6 60.85 1.22 25.46
C GLU A 6 60.49 2.42 24.56
N LYS A 7 60.03 2.13 23.34
CA LYS A 7 59.45 3.11 22.42
C LYS A 7 58.01 3.40 22.82
N LYS A 8 57.75 4.54 23.47
CA LYS A 8 56.40 5.08 23.68
C LYS A 8 55.72 5.31 22.34
N PRO A 9 54.45 4.88 22.16
CA PRO A 9 53.69 5.24 20.96
C PRO A 9 53.32 6.71 21.02
N GLY A 10 53.68 7.44 19.98
CA GLY A 10 53.35 8.85 19.80
C GLY A 10 51.85 9.08 19.70
N THR A 11 51.35 9.97 20.55
CA THR A 11 50.00 10.55 20.42
C THR A 11 49.95 11.44 19.18
N GLY A 12 49.72 10.82 18.03
CA GLY A 12 49.28 11.54 16.83
C GLY A 12 47.87 12.05 17.04
N LYS A 13 47.71 13.34 17.34
CA LYS A 13 46.44 14.04 17.20
C LYS A 13 46.06 14.00 15.72
N ALA A 14 45.12 13.13 15.35
CA ALA A 14 44.47 13.20 14.07
C ALA A 14 43.63 14.48 14.07
N THR A 15 44.12 15.55 13.48
CA THR A 15 43.32 16.71 13.09
C THR A 15 42.50 16.29 11.89
N LEU A 16 41.24 15.91 12.15
CA LEU A 16 40.24 15.74 11.10
C LEU A 16 40.01 17.12 10.42
N HIS A 17 40.49 17.25 9.20
CA HIS A 17 40.08 18.31 8.30
C HIS A 17 38.62 18.03 7.90
N LEU A 18 37.67 18.66 8.63
CA LEU A 18 36.27 18.78 8.23
C LEU A 18 36.22 19.65 6.97
N GLY A 19 36.30 19.04 5.81
CA GLY A 19 36.25 19.73 4.52
C GLY A 19 36.75 18.93 3.33
N GLU A 20 37.31 17.75 3.55
CA GLU A 20 37.62 16.84 2.44
C GLU A 20 36.31 16.11 2.04
N SER A 21 35.87 16.36 0.82
CA SER A 21 34.85 15.53 0.15
C SER A 21 35.27 14.07 0.25
N LEU A 22 34.36 13.19 0.68
CA LEU A 22 34.61 11.75 0.66
C LEU A 22 35.10 11.36 -0.73
N PRO A 23 36.16 10.52 -0.84
CA PRO A 23 36.64 10.06 -2.14
C PRO A 23 35.48 9.47 -2.95
N GLU A 24 35.43 9.79 -4.25
CA GLU A 24 34.37 9.33 -5.16
C GLU A 24 34.25 7.80 -5.19
N ASP A 25 35.27 7.05 -4.84
CA ASP A 25 35.31 5.58 -4.76
C ASP A 25 34.44 4.99 -3.63
N GLN A 26 33.95 5.79 -2.69
CA GLN A 26 33.06 5.34 -1.61
C GLN A 26 31.56 5.53 -1.90
N LEU A 27 31.20 6.05 -3.07
CA LEU A 27 29.83 6.15 -3.51
C LEU A 27 29.35 4.77 -3.96
N HIS A 28 28.34 4.25 -3.30
CA HIS A 28 27.72 3.00 -3.71
C HIS A 28 27.26 3.07 -5.17
N HIS A 29 27.77 2.14 -5.98
CA HIS A 29 27.46 2.05 -7.40
C HIS A 29 26.03 1.55 -7.62
N ASP A 30 25.13 2.44 -8.05
CA ASP A 30 23.74 2.13 -8.45
C ASP A 30 23.52 2.63 -9.88
N PRO A 31 23.90 1.81 -10.88
CA PRO A 31 23.88 2.23 -12.29
C PRO A 31 22.51 2.67 -12.78
N LEU A 32 21.43 2.05 -12.26
CA LEU A 32 20.08 2.38 -12.68
C LEU A 32 19.59 3.71 -12.10
N LEU A 33 19.93 4.01 -10.86
CA LEU A 33 19.66 5.30 -10.23
C LEU A 33 20.45 6.41 -10.91
N ASP A 34 21.71 6.15 -11.23
CA ASP A 34 22.60 7.10 -11.88
C ASP A 34 22.17 7.42 -13.32
N CYS A 35 21.73 6.40 -14.06
CA CYS A 35 21.08 6.61 -15.34
C CYS A 35 19.84 7.50 -15.22
N LEU A 36 19.05 7.36 -14.15
CA LEU A 36 17.90 8.22 -13.92
C LEU A 36 18.31 9.65 -13.59
N VAL A 37 19.33 9.86 -12.75
CA VAL A 37 19.86 11.19 -12.42
C VAL A 37 20.33 11.89 -13.72
N GLU A 38 21.09 11.20 -14.56
CA GLU A 38 21.58 11.77 -15.80
C GLU A 38 20.46 12.04 -16.81
N LEU A 39 19.45 11.17 -16.86
CA LEU A 39 18.27 11.41 -17.70
C LEU A 39 17.51 12.67 -17.26
N THR A 40 17.39 12.93 -15.95
CA THR A 40 16.77 14.15 -15.42
C THR A 40 17.55 15.40 -15.82
N ARG A 41 18.89 15.30 -15.84
CA ARG A 41 19.79 16.37 -16.27
C ARG A 41 19.64 16.70 -17.76
N ILE A 42 19.61 15.64 -18.61
CA ILE A 42 19.42 15.78 -20.07
C ILE A 42 18.11 16.50 -20.40
N HIS A 43 17.06 16.26 -19.62
CA HIS A 43 15.74 16.89 -19.81
C HIS A 43 15.58 18.24 -19.08
N GLY A 44 16.67 18.82 -18.56
CA GLY A 44 16.65 20.14 -17.92
C GLY A 44 15.94 20.18 -16.56
N ARG A 45 15.80 19.05 -15.90
CA ARG A 45 15.19 18.90 -14.55
C ARG A 45 16.12 18.15 -13.60
N PRO A 46 17.33 18.69 -13.34
CA PRO A 46 18.31 17.99 -12.53
C PRO A 46 17.74 17.62 -11.16
N SER A 47 17.90 16.36 -10.78
CA SER A 47 17.50 15.83 -9.49
C SER A 47 18.68 15.09 -8.86
N THR A 48 18.78 15.09 -7.53
CA THR A 48 19.85 14.39 -6.81
C THR A 48 19.51 12.92 -6.57
N ARG A 49 20.53 12.08 -6.37
CA ARG A 49 20.33 10.68 -5.94
C ARG A 49 19.47 10.61 -4.69
N ALA A 50 19.70 11.48 -3.70
CA ALA A 50 18.96 11.54 -2.46
C ALA A 50 17.48 11.87 -2.69
N ALA A 51 17.19 12.83 -3.57
CA ALA A 51 15.83 13.22 -3.92
C ALA A 51 15.06 12.09 -4.61
N LEU A 52 15.69 11.36 -5.51
CA LEU A 52 15.07 10.25 -6.25
C LEU A 52 14.86 9.00 -5.39
N SER A 53 15.79 8.71 -4.48
CA SER A 53 15.77 7.50 -3.64
C SER A 53 15.01 7.67 -2.32
N ALA A 54 14.79 8.91 -1.85
CA ALA A 54 14.21 9.18 -0.53
C ALA A 54 12.88 8.46 -0.31
N GLY A 55 12.77 7.68 0.79
CA GLY A 55 11.56 6.93 1.15
C GLY A 55 11.19 5.78 0.20
N LEU A 56 12.09 5.37 -0.72
CA LEU A 56 11.93 4.12 -1.46
C LEU A 56 12.54 2.94 -0.68
N PRO A 57 11.90 1.78 -0.66
CA PRO A 57 12.46 0.58 -0.06
C PRO A 57 13.52 -0.03 -0.98
N LEU A 58 14.68 0.59 -1.03
CA LEU A 58 15.76 0.12 -1.91
C LEU A 58 16.44 -1.12 -1.30
N PRO A 59 16.57 -2.22 -2.08
CA PRO A 59 17.40 -3.35 -1.69
C PRO A 59 18.89 -2.96 -1.68
N ARG A 60 19.73 -3.80 -1.05
CA ARG A 60 21.20 -3.59 -1.01
C ARG A 60 21.85 -3.51 -2.39
N ILE A 61 21.20 -4.02 -3.41
CA ILE A 61 21.70 -4.04 -4.81
C ILE A 61 21.42 -2.69 -5.53
N GLY A 62 20.68 -1.77 -4.90
CA GLY A 62 20.28 -0.50 -5.49
C GLY A 62 18.87 -0.49 -6.09
N LEU A 63 18.61 0.47 -6.98
CA LEU A 63 17.30 0.66 -7.61
C LEU A 63 16.96 -0.52 -8.54
N THR A 64 15.79 -1.10 -8.35
CA THR A 64 15.29 -2.18 -9.21
C THR A 64 14.33 -1.65 -10.29
N PRO A 65 14.16 -2.35 -11.42
CA PRO A 65 13.21 -1.95 -12.47
C PRO A 65 11.76 -1.80 -11.96
N SER A 66 11.37 -2.56 -10.95
CA SER A 66 10.04 -2.47 -10.32
C SER A 66 9.85 -1.17 -9.51
N LEU A 67 10.91 -0.66 -8.89
CA LEU A 67 10.91 0.59 -8.12
C LEU A 67 11.22 1.81 -8.99
N PHE A 68 11.77 1.60 -10.19
CA PHE A 68 12.17 2.68 -11.10
C PHE A 68 11.02 3.63 -11.41
N HIS A 69 9.80 3.13 -11.61
CA HIS A 69 8.64 3.97 -11.87
C HIS A 69 8.36 4.95 -10.72
N ARG A 70 8.54 4.52 -9.47
CA ARG A 70 8.35 5.37 -8.29
C ARG A 70 9.45 6.43 -8.17
N ALA A 71 10.71 6.07 -8.47
CA ALA A 71 11.83 7.00 -8.51
C ALA A 71 11.64 8.05 -9.63
N ALA A 72 11.32 7.62 -10.84
CA ALA A 72 11.09 8.49 -12.00
C ALA A 72 9.89 9.43 -11.79
N SER A 73 8.81 8.96 -11.17
CA SER A 73 7.64 9.79 -10.86
C SER A 73 7.98 10.97 -9.94
N ARG A 74 8.95 10.83 -9.03
CA ARG A 74 9.41 11.90 -8.15
C ARG A 74 10.12 13.03 -8.90
N ALA A 75 10.82 12.68 -9.98
CA ALA A 75 11.41 13.66 -10.88
C ALA A 75 10.39 14.24 -11.88
N GLY A 76 9.12 13.84 -11.81
CA GLY A 76 8.09 14.27 -12.75
C GLY A 76 8.21 13.57 -14.10
N PHE A 77 8.69 12.32 -14.12
CA PHE A 77 8.78 11.47 -15.32
C PHE A 77 7.78 10.33 -15.25
N SER A 78 7.14 10.04 -16.38
CA SER A 78 6.46 8.77 -16.58
C SER A 78 7.43 7.75 -17.16
N SER A 79 7.41 6.53 -16.65
CA SER A 79 8.30 5.48 -17.13
C SER A 79 7.55 4.21 -17.48
N LYS A 80 8.10 3.46 -18.44
CA LYS A 80 7.58 2.16 -18.87
C LYS A 80 8.74 1.19 -19.05
N VAL A 81 8.72 0.10 -18.30
CA VAL A 81 9.67 -1.01 -18.42
C VAL A 81 9.12 -1.98 -19.47
N VAL A 82 9.89 -2.30 -20.48
CA VAL A 82 9.47 -3.18 -21.57
C VAL A 82 10.59 -4.16 -21.89
N ARG A 83 10.23 -5.41 -22.13
CA ARG A 83 11.15 -6.41 -22.68
C ARG A 83 11.11 -6.31 -24.22
N ARG A 84 12.21 -5.85 -24.82
CA ARG A 84 12.29 -5.62 -26.26
C ARG A 84 13.73 -5.83 -26.76
N PRO A 85 13.95 -6.53 -27.88
CA PRO A 85 15.28 -6.64 -28.48
C PRO A 85 15.74 -5.30 -29.05
N LEU A 86 17.07 -5.11 -29.19
CA LEU A 86 17.68 -3.83 -29.59
C LEU A 86 17.25 -3.37 -31.00
N ASP A 87 17.00 -4.31 -31.91
CA ASP A 87 16.56 -4.03 -33.29
C ASP A 87 15.18 -3.40 -33.38
N LYS A 88 14.36 -3.55 -32.37
CA LYS A 88 13.00 -3.02 -32.28
C LYS A 88 12.88 -1.73 -31.46
N ILE A 89 14.00 -1.14 -31.05
CA ILE A 89 14.00 0.15 -30.34
C ILE A 89 14.04 1.26 -31.39
N GLU A 90 12.92 1.96 -31.53
CA GLU A 90 12.79 3.07 -32.47
C GLU A 90 13.56 4.31 -32.01
N THR A 91 14.21 5.02 -32.92
CA THR A 91 14.99 6.24 -32.65
C THR A 91 14.16 7.36 -32.00
N VAL A 92 12.86 7.43 -32.31
CA VAL A 92 11.91 8.40 -31.71
C VAL A 92 11.71 8.19 -30.21
N LEU A 93 11.99 6.99 -29.71
CA LEU A 93 11.83 6.65 -28.28
C LEU A 93 13.07 6.96 -27.44
N LEU A 94 14.17 7.39 -28.04
CA LEU A 94 15.41 7.75 -27.35
C LEU A 94 15.31 9.16 -26.73
N PRO A 95 16.05 9.45 -25.64
CA PRO A 95 16.93 8.55 -24.91
C PRO A 95 16.20 7.50 -24.08
N ALA A 96 16.80 6.31 -23.94
CA ALA A 96 16.23 5.19 -23.18
C ALA A 96 17.30 4.51 -22.31
N ILE A 97 16.91 3.97 -21.16
CA ILE A 97 17.82 3.24 -20.29
C ILE A 97 17.80 1.76 -20.67
N LEU A 98 18.96 1.20 -20.94
CA LEU A 98 19.16 -0.22 -21.20
C LEU A 98 19.71 -0.89 -19.96
N LEU A 99 19.11 -2.02 -19.57
CA LEU A 99 19.67 -2.89 -18.55
C LEU A 99 20.67 -3.85 -19.21
N LEU A 100 21.86 -3.92 -18.65
CA LEU A 100 22.92 -4.80 -19.08
C LEU A 100 23.02 -6.00 -18.15
N GLU A 101 23.82 -7.00 -18.54
CA GLU A 101 24.17 -8.11 -17.67
C GLU A 101 24.98 -7.60 -16.46
N ASN A 102 25.06 -8.41 -15.41
CA ASN A 102 25.73 -8.07 -14.15
C ASN A 102 25.17 -6.83 -13.40
N ASN A 103 23.88 -6.56 -13.56
CA ASN A 103 23.21 -5.45 -12.88
C ASN A 103 23.71 -4.05 -13.29
N GLU A 104 24.36 -3.93 -14.42
CA GLU A 104 24.78 -2.66 -15.01
C GLU A 104 23.62 -2.02 -15.78
N ALA A 105 23.70 -0.71 -16.00
CA ALA A 105 22.77 0.05 -16.82
C ALA A 105 23.49 1.15 -17.61
N CYS A 106 22.93 1.52 -18.76
CA CYS A 106 23.43 2.62 -19.56
C CYS A 106 22.29 3.37 -20.24
N LEU A 107 22.54 4.62 -20.63
CA LEU A 107 21.64 5.44 -21.43
C LEU A 107 21.97 5.32 -22.91
N LEU A 108 21.07 4.77 -23.71
CA LEU A 108 21.13 4.84 -25.16
C LEU A 108 20.61 6.20 -25.62
N MET A 109 21.51 7.04 -26.12
CA MET A 109 21.22 8.42 -26.52
C MET A 109 20.68 8.51 -27.95
N ARG A 110 21.39 7.89 -28.89
CA ARG A 110 21.02 7.86 -30.31
C ARG A 110 21.75 6.74 -31.03
N TRP A 111 21.21 6.33 -32.18
CA TRP A 111 21.90 5.52 -33.16
C TRP A 111 22.63 6.44 -34.13
N GLU A 112 23.80 6.07 -34.59
CA GLU A 112 24.47 6.76 -35.69
C GLU A 112 23.78 6.43 -37.04
N ASP A 113 24.03 7.26 -38.07
CA ASP A 113 23.27 7.22 -39.31
C ASP A 113 23.35 5.88 -40.08
N ASP A 114 24.35 5.06 -39.79
CA ASP A 114 24.51 3.72 -40.35
C ASP A 114 23.73 2.62 -39.59
N GLY A 115 23.19 2.93 -38.38
CA GLY A 115 22.48 1.99 -37.51
C GLY A 115 23.36 0.88 -36.92
N THR A 116 24.67 0.91 -37.16
CA THR A 116 25.64 -0.10 -36.66
C THR A 116 26.31 0.31 -35.37
N THR A 117 26.33 1.63 -35.08
CA THR A 117 26.97 2.21 -33.91
C THR A 117 25.94 2.95 -33.06
N ALA A 118 26.01 2.73 -31.74
CA ALA A 118 25.16 3.37 -30.72
C ALA A 118 25.98 4.37 -29.92
N GLN A 119 25.47 5.58 -29.73
CA GLN A 119 25.98 6.48 -28.70
C GLN A 119 25.35 6.14 -27.35
N VAL A 120 26.15 5.66 -26.43
CA VAL A 120 25.74 5.21 -25.12
C VAL A 120 26.47 6.01 -24.05
N LEU A 121 25.74 6.41 -23.01
CA LEU A 121 26.32 7.08 -21.85
C LEU A 121 26.31 6.10 -20.68
N PHE A 122 27.50 5.80 -20.14
CA PHE A 122 27.66 5.10 -18.88
C PHE A 122 27.78 6.13 -17.77
N PRO A 123 26.99 6.04 -16.69
CA PRO A 123 27.03 7.05 -15.61
C PRO A 123 28.39 7.19 -14.93
N ASP A 124 29.17 6.10 -14.90
CA ASP A 124 30.50 6.07 -14.27
C ASP A 124 31.62 6.61 -15.15
N ALA A 125 31.37 6.76 -16.45
CA ALA A 125 32.37 7.32 -17.35
C ALA A 125 32.37 8.85 -17.21
N ALA A 126 33.40 9.38 -16.62
CA ALA A 126 33.56 10.79 -16.18
C ALA A 126 33.37 11.85 -17.27
N GLN A 127 33.15 11.56 -18.53
CA GLN A 127 32.78 12.52 -19.58
C GLN A 127 32.45 11.86 -20.92
N GLY A 128 31.23 12.10 -21.43
CA GLY A 128 30.89 11.93 -22.82
C GLY A 128 30.32 10.56 -23.22
N GLY A 129 29.38 10.58 -24.15
CA GLY A 129 28.84 9.35 -24.74
C GLY A 129 29.94 8.54 -25.44
N VAL A 130 29.96 7.24 -25.18
CA VAL A 130 30.87 6.29 -25.83
C VAL A 130 30.15 5.70 -27.05
N ALA A 131 30.82 5.69 -28.20
CA ALA A 131 30.32 5.01 -29.39
C ALA A 131 30.65 3.51 -29.27
N ILE A 132 29.62 2.67 -29.24
CA ILE A 132 29.74 1.21 -29.13
C ILE A 132 29.08 0.56 -30.34
N SER A 133 29.71 -0.46 -30.90
CA SER A 133 29.08 -1.23 -31.99
C SER A 133 27.82 -1.96 -31.45
N ARG A 134 26.83 -2.08 -32.29
CA ARG A 134 25.57 -2.74 -31.97
C ARG A 134 25.77 -4.18 -31.48
N GLU A 135 26.68 -4.93 -32.09
CA GLU A 135 27.01 -6.29 -31.70
C GLU A 135 27.58 -6.38 -30.29
N ALA A 136 28.48 -5.46 -29.95
CA ALA A 136 29.06 -5.40 -28.59
C ALA A 136 28.02 -4.98 -27.53
N LEU A 137 27.09 -4.12 -27.89
CA LEU A 137 25.99 -3.73 -27.00
C LEU A 137 24.98 -4.87 -26.82
N GLU A 138 24.65 -5.58 -27.90
CA GLU A 138 23.72 -6.71 -27.89
C GLU A 138 24.24 -7.87 -27.05
N ALA A 139 25.54 -8.12 -27.07
CA ALA A 139 26.19 -9.16 -26.26
C ALA A 139 26.07 -8.90 -24.74
N ARG A 140 25.88 -7.65 -24.32
CA ARG A 140 25.75 -7.27 -22.89
C ARG A 140 24.31 -6.93 -22.50
N TYR A 141 23.39 -6.83 -23.44
CA TYR A 141 22.02 -6.36 -23.21
C TYR A 141 21.14 -7.44 -22.60
N ALA A 142 20.56 -7.20 -21.44
CA ALA A 142 19.67 -8.14 -20.72
C ALA A 142 18.23 -8.25 -21.33
N GLY A 143 17.97 -7.58 -22.45
CA GLY A 143 16.66 -7.63 -23.12
C GLY A 143 15.60 -6.71 -22.49
N ILE A 144 15.95 -5.85 -21.54
CA ILE A 144 15.02 -4.95 -20.84
C ILE A 144 15.41 -3.50 -21.12
N VAL A 145 14.46 -2.73 -21.64
CA VAL A 145 14.59 -1.28 -21.87
C VAL A 145 13.58 -0.52 -21.01
N ILE A 146 14.00 0.61 -20.46
CA ILE A 146 13.15 1.52 -19.71
C ILE A 146 13.06 2.84 -20.47
N PHE A 147 11.85 3.16 -20.91
CA PHE A 147 11.53 4.46 -21.48
C PHE A 147 11.04 5.36 -20.37
N ALA A 148 11.66 6.53 -20.18
CA ALA A 148 11.20 7.52 -19.23
C ALA A 148 11.15 8.89 -19.91
N ARG A 149 10.03 9.57 -19.77
CA ARG A 149 9.77 10.89 -20.35
C ARG A 149 9.18 11.83 -19.33
N PRO A 150 9.57 13.13 -19.35
CA PRO A 150 8.98 14.11 -18.46
C PRO A 150 7.47 14.18 -18.69
N HIS A 151 6.71 14.31 -17.58
CA HIS A 151 5.29 14.61 -17.68
C HIS A 151 5.11 15.92 -18.44
N PHE A 152 4.27 15.90 -19.45
CA PHE A 152 3.89 17.11 -20.14
C PHE A 152 3.09 17.99 -19.17
N ARG A 153 3.58 19.21 -18.90
CA ARG A 153 2.84 20.23 -18.15
C ARG A 153 2.30 21.21 -19.17
N PHE A 154 1.00 21.42 -19.16
CA PHE A 154 0.37 22.48 -19.94
C PHE A 154 0.89 23.83 -19.42
N ASP A 155 1.29 24.72 -20.33
CA ASP A 155 1.62 26.11 -19.98
C ASP A 155 0.35 26.78 -19.44
N GLN A 156 0.49 27.63 -18.41
CA GLN A 156 -0.64 28.36 -17.78
C GLN A 156 -1.46 29.21 -18.77
N ARG A 157 -1.03 29.32 -20.01
CA ARG A 157 -1.70 30.04 -21.11
C ARG A 157 -2.70 29.18 -21.89
N THR A 158 -2.75 27.89 -21.65
CA THR A 158 -3.69 27.00 -22.33
C THR A 158 -4.90 26.80 -21.41
N PRO A 159 -6.14 27.11 -21.83
CA PRO A 159 -7.33 26.83 -21.04
C PRO A 159 -7.43 25.31 -20.82
N GLU A 160 -7.88 24.93 -19.66
CA GLU A 160 -8.01 23.59 -19.11
C GLU A 160 -8.54 22.58 -20.14
N VAL A 161 -7.66 21.95 -20.89
CA VAL A 161 -8.01 20.79 -21.71
C VAL A 161 -7.68 19.56 -20.87
N GLY A 162 -8.69 19.10 -20.13
CA GLY A 162 -8.70 17.79 -19.47
C GLY A 162 -7.70 17.68 -18.33
N GLU A 163 -8.16 17.93 -17.11
CA GLU A 163 -7.50 17.39 -15.92
C GLU A 163 -7.18 15.92 -16.20
N VAL A 164 -5.89 15.57 -16.12
CA VAL A 164 -5.49 14.17 -16.01
C VAL A 164 -6.22 13.66 -14.76
N VAL A 165 -7.31 12.93 -14.97
CA VAL A 165 -8.11 12.37 -13.88
C VAL A 165 -7.14 11.58 -13.00
N GLN A 166 -6.74 12.19 -11.88
CA GLN A 166 -5.96 11.47 -10.87
C GLN A 166 -6.83 10.31 -10.44
N ARG A 167 -6.49 9.11 -10.91
CA ARG A 167 -7.21 7.90 -10.52
C ARG A 167 -7.19 7.85 -9.01
N HIS A 168 -8.36 7.79 -8.42
CA HIS A 168 -8.52 7.65 -6.98
C HIS A 168 -7.59 6.55 -6.47
N TRP A 169 -6.75 6.84 -5.47
CA TRP A 169 -5.68 5.97 -4.96
C TRP A 169 -6.14 4.52 -4.76
N PHE A 170 -7.37 4.35 -4.24
CA PHE A 170 -7.99 3.08 -3.97
C PHE A 170 -8.58 2.42 -5.23
N TRP A 171 -9.49 3.12 -5.94
CA TRP A 171 -10.15 2.58 -7.12
C TRP A 171 -9.19 2.38 -8.30
N GLY A 172 -8.11 3.16 -8.37
CA GLY A 172 -7.07 2.98 -9.37
C GLY A 172 -6.40 1.62 -9.28
N ALA A 173 -6.07 1.16 -8.06
CA ALA A 173 -5.47 -0.15 -7.84
C ALA A 173 -6.42 -1.31 -8.19
N PHE A 174 -7.73 -1.12 -7.95
CA PHE A 174 -8.75 -2.11 -8.30
C PHE A 174 -8.95 -2.22 -9.82
N LEU A 175 -9.06 -1.09 -10.52
CA LEU A 175 -9.29 -1.06 -11.97
C LEU A 175 -8.14 -1.68 -12.78
N GLU A 176 -6.92 -1.64 -12.26
CA GLU A 176 -5.77 -2.31 -12.90
C GLU A 176 -5.91 -3.84 -12.92
N GLN A 177 -6.66 -4.43 -11.98
CA GLN A 177 -6.90 -5.88 -11.92
C GLN A 177 -8.15 -6.32 -12.71
N LEU A 178 -8.81 -5.40 -13.42
CA LEU A 178 -10.00 -5.69 -14.22
C LEU A 178 -9.85 -6.88 -15.18
N PRO A 179 -8.69 -7.09 -15.85
CA PRO A 179 -8.49 -8.28 -16.69
C PRO A 179 -8.64 -9.59 -15.94
N VAL A 180 -8.12 -9.67 -14.70
CA VAL A 180 -8.25 -10.88 -13.86
C VAL A 180 -9.71 -11.10 -13.45
N TYR A 181 -10.42 -10.02 -13.10
CA TYR A 181 -11.85 -10.11 -12.75
C TYR A 181 -12.73 -10.52 -13.95
N ARG A 182 -12.35 -10.16 -15.16
CA ARG A 182 -13.02 -10.64 -16.39
C ARG A 182 -12.91 -12.16 -16.50
N ASP A 183 -11.73 -12.71 -16.24
CA ASP A 183 -11.50 -14.17 -16.32
C ASP A 183 -12.24 -14.91 -15.20
N VAL A 184 -12.33 -14.29 -14.00
CA VAL A 184 -13.17 -14.76 -12.88
C VAL A 184 -14.65 -14.76 -13.26
N LEU A 185 -15.14 -13.72 -13.97
CA LEU A 185 -16.53 -13.64 -14.44
C LEU A 185 -16.84 -14.74 -15.45
N MET A 186 -15.93 -15.02 -16.39
CA MET A 186 -16.12 -16.13 -17.35
C MET A 186 -16.18 -17.48 -16.63
N ALA A 187 -15.28 -17.73 -15.68
CA ALA A 187 -15.33 -18.94 -14.87
C ALA A 187 -16.64 -19.05 -14.08
N ALA A 188 -17.13 -17.97 -13.48
CA ALA A 188 -18.38 -17.93 -12.76
C ALA A 188 -19.59 -18.22 -13.67
N ALA A 189 -19.61 -17.70 -14.90
CA ALA A 189 -20.65 -17.99 -15.88
C ALA A 189 -20.73 -19.49 -16.17
N ILE A 190 -19.58 -20.14 -16.42
CA ILE A 190 -19.51 -21.59 -16.67
C ILE A 190 -19.97 -22.37 -15.42
N ILE A 191 -19.48 -22.02 -14.23
CA ILE A 191 -19.86 -22.66 -12.96
C ILE A 191 -21.38 -22.58 -12.76
N ASN A 192 -22.01 -21.43 -12.98
CA ASN A 192 -23.45 -21.26 -12.79
C ASN A 192 -24.28 -22.00 -13.84
N VAL A 193 -23.80 -22.12 -15.08
CA VAL A 193 -24.42 -22.99 -16.11
C VAL A 193 -24.30 -24.46 -15.71
N LEU A 194 -23.11 -24.93 -15.31
CA LEU A 194 -22.91 -26.30 -14.84
C LEU A 194 -23.75 -26.62 -13.59
N ALA A 195 -24.03 -25.62 -12.76
CA ALA A 195 -24.88 -25.77 -11.59
C ALA A 195 -26.33 -26.16 -11.92
N LEU A 196 -26.81 -25.93 -13.15
CA LEU A 196 -28.13 -26.40 -13.61
C LEU A 196 -28.16 -27.92 -13.85
N ALA A 197 -27.01 -28.54 -14.06
CA ALA A 197 -26.95 -29.96 -14.42
C ALA A 197 -27.58 -30.88 -13.36
N MET A 198 -27.32 -30.61 -12.06
CA MET A 198 -27.82 -31.43 -10.97
C MET A 198 -29.36 -31.38 -10.81
N PRO A 199 -30.02 -30.19 -10.80
CA PRO A 199 -31.48 -30.11 -10.80
C PRO A 199 -32.11 -30.81 -12.01
N LEU A 200 -31.58 -30.61 -13.21
CA LEU A 200 -32.09 -31.23 -14.43
C LEU A 200 -31.88 -32.73 -14.46
N PHE A 201 -30.74 -33.23 -13.97
CA PHE A 201 -30.49 -34.63 -13.76
C PHE A 201 -31.55 -35.26 -12.84
N THR A 202 -31.77 -34.65 -11.68
CA THR A 202 -32.72 -35.13 -10.68
C THR A 202 -34.12 -35.16 -11.27
N MET A 203 -34.53 -34.13 -11.99
CA MET A 203 -35.79 -34.09 -12.70
C MET A 203 -35.98 -35.28 -13.64
N ASN A 204 -35.00 -35.53 -14.51
CA ASN A 204 -35.07 -36.62 -15.46
C ASN A 204 -35.06 -38.01 -14.78
N VAL A 205 -34.33 -38.19 -13.68
CA VAL A 205 -34.34 -39.43 -12.92
C VAL A 205 -35.73 -39.73 -12.38
N TYR A 206 -36.38 -38.77 -11.73
CA TYR A 206 -37.72 -38.98 -11.14
C TYR A 206 -38.84 -39.08 -12.18
N ASP A 207 -38.72 -38.36 -13.31
CA ASP A 207 -39.79 -38.35 -14.32
C ASP A 207 -39.66 -39.47 -15.36
N ARG A 208 -38.43 -39.98 -15.63
CA ARG A 208 -38.23 -40.94 -16.71
C ARG A 208 -37.57 -42.26 -16.26
N VAL A 209 -36.51 -42.17 -15.41
CA VAL A 209 -35.75 -43.33 -15.03
C VAL A 209 -36.52 -44.20 -14.03
N VAL A 210 -37.03 -43.58 -12.96
CA VAL A 210 -37.73 -44.31 -11.88
C VAL A 210 -39.00 -44.99 -12.39
N PRO A 211 -39.91 -44.35 -13.17
CA PRO A 211 -41.14 -44.96 -13.64
C PRO A 211 -40.85 -46.14 -14.63
N ASN A 212 -39.77 -46.04 -15.42
CA ASN A 212 -39.49 -47.04 -16.48
C ASN A 212 -38.40 -48.04 -16.09
N PHE A 213 -37.87 -48.00 -14.85
CA PHE A 213 -36.74 -48.83 -14.37
C PHE A 213 -35.51 -48.83 -15.31
N ALA A 214 -35.27 -47.69 -16.00
CA ALA A 214 -34.19 -47.54 -17.00
C ALA A 214 -32.79 -47.37 -16.35
N VAL A 215 -32.27 -48.46 -15.78
CA VAL A 215 -31.01 -48.45 -15.00
C VAL A 215 -29.80 -48.12 -15.87
N GLU A 216 -29.76 -48.53 -17.12
CA GLU A 216 -28.68 -48.20 -18.07
C GLU A 216 -28.58 -46.69 -18.32
N THR A 217 -29.73 -46.03 -18.52
CA THR A 217 -29.80 -44.58 -18.68
C THR A 217 -29.36 -43.85 -17.41
N LEU A 218 -29.71 -44.43 -16.23
CA LEU A 218 -29.26 -43.86 -14.95
C LEU A 218 -27.73 -43.80 -14.86
N TRP A 219 -27.05 -44.90 -15.16
CA TRP A 219 -25.57 -44.94 -15.08
C TRP A 219 -24.90 -44.04 -16.10
N MET A 220 -25.43 -43.93 -17.32
CA MET A 220 -24.92 -43.02 -18.33
C MET A 220 -25.07 -41.56 -17.88
N MET A 221 -26.24 -41.17 -17.36
CA MET A 221 -26.48 -39.83 -16.82
C MET A 221 -25.63 -39.56 -15.58
N ALA A 222 -25.47 -40.54 -14.68
CA ALA A 222 -24.62 -40.41 -13.49
C ALA A 222 -23.14 -40.19 -13.85
N ALA A 223 -22.62 -40.91 -14.85
CA ALA A 223 -21.27 -40.69 -15.34
C ALA A 223 -21.09 -39.25 -15.91
N GLY A 224 -22.07 -38.78 -16.67
CA GLY A 224 -22.08 -37.40 -17.18
C GLY A 224 -22.06 -36.35 -16.06
N ILE A 225 -22.91 -36.53 -15.03
CA ILE A 225 -22.95 -35.62 -13.86
C ILE A 225 -21.63 -35.68 -13.07
N LEU A 226 -21.03 -36.85 -12.91
CA LEU A 226 -19.73 -36.98 -12.22
C LEU A 226 -18.65 -36.15 -12.92
N LEU A 227 -18.63 -36.18 -14.25
CA LEU A 227 -17.70 -35.38 -15.06
C LEU A 227 -17.99 -33.87 -14.85
N VAL A 228 -19.28 -33.47 -14.91
CA VAL A 228 -19.67 -32.07 -14.67
C VAL A 228 -19.26 -31.58 -13.27
N LEU A 229 -19.45 -32.41 -12.24
CA LEU A 229 -19.02 -32.08 -10.87
C LEU A 229 -17.49 -31.97 -10.77
N GLY A 230 -16.74 -32.82 -11.47
CA GLY A 230 -15.26 -32.70 -11.53
C GLY A 230 -14.80 -31.37 -12.16
N VAL A 231 -15.42 -30.99 -13.29
CA VAL A 231 -15.15 -29.73 -13.96
C VAL A 231 -15.57 -28.54 -13.09
N ASP A 232 -16.77 -28.58 -12.47
CA ASP A 232 -17.26 -27.55 -11.54
C ASP A 232 -16.28 -27.34 -10.38
N TYR A 233 -15.81 -28.43 -9.78
CA TYR A 233 -14.83 -28.38 -8.70
C TYR A 233 -13.51 -27.72 -9.14
N ALA A 234 -12.96 -28.12 -10.29
CA ALA A 234 -11.72 -27.55 -10.83
C ALA A 234 -11.87 -26.03 -11.12
N LEU A 235 -13.00 -25.63 -11.72
CA LEU A 235 -13.29 -24.22 -12.01
C LEU A 235 -13.45 -23.39 -10.74
N ARG A 236 -14.06 -23.92 -9.68
CA ARG A 236 -14.18 -23.24 -8.37
C ARG A 236 -12.81 -23.03 -7.73
N LEU A 237 -11.92 -24.02 -7.80
CA LEU A 237 -10.54 -23.88 -7.30
C LEU A 237 -9.78 -22.79 -8.08
N LEU A 238 -9.85 -22.84 -9.42
CA LEU A 238 -9.20 -21.84 -10.26
C LEU A 238 -9.75 -20.42 -10.00
N ARG A 239 -11.09 -20.30 -9.89
CA ARG A 239 -11.74 -19.02 -9.56
C ARG A 239 -11.23 -18.48 -8.23
N GLY A 240 -11.19 -19.30 -7.19
CA GLY A 240 -10.66 -18.91 -5.88
C GLY A 240 -9.23 -18.42 -5.98
N HIS A 241 -8.36 -19.18 -6.64
CA HIS A 241 -6.96 -18.81 -6.83
C HIS A 241 -6.78 -17.46 -7.56
N PHE A 242 -7.55 -17.19 -8.62
CA PHE A 242 -7.47 -15.91 -9.33
C PHE A 242 -7.98 -14.73 -8.48
N VAL A 243 -9.03 -14.91 -7.69
CA VAL A 243 -9.53 -13.88 -6.77
C VAL A 243 -8.48 -13.57 -5.70
N ASP A 244 -7.87 -14.60 -5.11
CA ASP A 244 -6.82 -14.44 -4.09
C ASP A 244 -5.58 -13.75 -4.68
N LEU A 245 -5.18 -14.12 -5.91
CA LEU A 245 -4.05 -13.49 -6.59
C LEU A 245 -4.30 -12.00 -6.86
N ALA A 246 -5.49 -11.65 -7.34
CA ALA A 246 -5.89 -10.26 -7.54
C ALA A 246 -5.91 -9.50 -6.22
N GLY A 247 -6.49 -10.10 -5.16
CA GLY A 247 -6.53 -9.55 -3.81
C GLY A 247 -5.14 -9.27 -3.25
N ALA A 248 -4.21 -10.22 -3.36
CA ALA A 248 -2.82 -10.06 -2.90
C ALA A 248 -2.07 -8.94 -3.64
N ARG A 249 -2.29 -8.78 -4.95
CA ARG A 249 -1.69 -7.68 -5.72
C ARG A 249 -2.23 -6.31 -5.30
N ILE A 250 -3.53 -6.21 -5.07
CA ILE A 250 -4.17 -4.98 -4.59
C ILE A 250 -3.65 -4.65 -3.19
N ASP A 251 -3.61 -5.64 -2.29
CA ASP A 251 -3.12 -5.50 -0.92
C ASP A 251 -1.70 -4.96 -0.86
N ASN A 252 -0.78 -5.59 -1.58
CA ASN A 252 0.62 -5.16 -1.63
C ASN A 252 0.77 -3.73 -2.16
N LYS A 253 0.00 -3.35 -3.19
CA LYS A 253 0.05 -2.01 -3.76
C LYS A 253 -0.51 -0.96 -2.81
N LEU A 254 -1.69 -1.21 -2.23
CA LEU A 254 -2.33 -0.28 -1.32
C LEU A 254 -1.55 -0.14 -0.01
N SER A 255 -1.05 -1.24 0.55
CA SER A 255 -0.20 -1.23 1.75
C SER A 255 1.05 -0.38 1.55
N ALA A 256 1.72 -0.53 0.39
CA ALA A 256 2.88 0.29 0.04
C ALA A 256 2.52 1.78 -0.10
N LEU A 257 1.39 2.12 -0.76
CA LEU A 257 0.93 3.50 -0.92
C LEU A 257 0.56 4.14 0.43
N ILE A 258 -0.14 3.41 1.30
CA ILE A 258 -0.50 3.91 2.63
C ILE A 258 0.77 4.19 3.44
N MET A 259 1.73 3.26 3.47
CA MET A 259 2.97 3.44 4.22
C MET A 259 3.82 4.60 3.67
N GLU A 260 3.91 4.74 2.36
CA GLU A 260 4.58 5.88 1.72
C GLU A 260 3.94 7.21 2.13
N ARG A 261 2.59 7.27 2.18
CA ARG A 261 1.85 8.46 2.61
C ARG A 261 2.10 8.77 4.08
N VAL A 262 2.08 7.77 4.93
CA VAL A 262 2.33 7.91 6.38
C VAL A 262 3.74 8.44 6.65
N LEU A 263 4.75 7.87 6.00
CA LEU A 263 6.14 8.31 6.15
C LEU A 263 6.41 9.68 5.51
N GLY A 264 5.68 10.02 4.46
CA GLY A 264 5.79 11.33 3.79
C GLY A 264 4.98 12.46 4.45
N MET A 265 4.24 12.20 5.52
CA MET A 265 3.38 13.18 6.20
C MET A 265 4.22 14.27 6.87
N ARG A 266 3.75 15.53 6.81
CA ARG A 266 4.38 16.65 7.54
C ARG A 266 4.31 16.43 9.05
N MET A 267 5.37 16.75 9.76
CA MET A 267 5.39 16.63 11.23
C MET A 267 4.31 17.48 11.93
N ALA A 268 3.90 18.59 11.33
CA ALA A 268 2.80 19.43 11.83
C ALA A 268 1.44 18.70 11.79
N ASP A 269 1.26 17.79 10.83
CA ASP A 269 0.02 17.02 10.64
C ASP A 269 0.06 15.65 11.34
N LYS A 270 1.09 15.40 12.17
CA LYS A 270 1.21 14.16 12.95
C LYS A 270 0.00 13.99 13.86
N PRO A 271 -0.65 12.81 13.87
CA PRO A 271 -1.77 12.53 14.76
C PRO A 271 -1.41 12.69 16.23
N ALA A 272 -2.32 13.27 17.02
CA ALA A 272 -2.12 13.46 18.46
C ALA A 272 -1.97 12.13 19.22
N SER A 273 -2.69 11.07 18.79
CA SER A 273 -2.61 9.72 19.36
C SER A 273 -2.04 8.74 18.33
N VAL A 274 -0.82 8.30 18.55
CA VAL A 274 -0.16 7.27 17.73
C VAL A 274 -0.92 5.94 17.81
N GLY A 275 -1.46 5.58 18.99
CA GLY A 275 -2.21 4.35 19.20
C GLY A 275 -3.53 4.32 18.42
N SER A 276 -4.28 5.42 18.44
CA SER A 276 -5.51 5.54 17.65
C SER A 276 -5.22 5.50 16.16
N PHE A 277 -4.16 6.17 15.73
CA PHE A 277 -3.75 6.20 14.33
C PHE A 277 -3.30 4.81 13.83
N ALA A 278 -2.50 4.08 14.62
CA ALA A 278 -2.10 2.72 14.30
C ALA A 278 -3.32 1.78 14.20
N ALA A 279 -4.32 1.94 15.08
CA ALA A 279 -5.57 1.20 14.99
C ALA A 279 -6.35 1.51 13.70
N ASN A 280 -6.36 2.77 13.27
CA ASN A 280 -6.99 3.18 12.02
C ASN A 280 -6.26 2.60 10.79
N LEU A 281 -4.93 2.57 10.78
CA LEU A 281 -4.17 1.92 9.72
C LEU A 281 -4.43 0.42 9.65
N ARG A 282 -4.51 -0.24 10.81
CA ARG A 282 -4.85 -1.67 10.88
C ARG A 282 -6.25 -1.97 10.35
N SER A 283 -7.16 -1.01 10.41
CA SER A 283 -8.51 -1.19 9.85
C SER A 283 -8.52 -1.37 8.32
N PHE A 284 -7.40 -1.09 7.63
CA PHE A 284 -7.20 -1.43 6.22
C PHE A 284 -7.42 -2.93 5.95
N GLU A 285 -7.09 -3.81 6.90
CA GLU A 285 -7.38 -5.24 6.81
C GLU A 285 -8.88 -5.50 6.56
N SER A 286 -9.77 -4.74 7.20
CA SER A 286 -11.22 -4.87 6.99
C SER A 286 -11.65 -4.46 5.57
N VAL A 287 -11.00 -3.45 4.99
CA VAL A 287 -11.25 -3.03 3.60
C VAL A 287 -10.74 -4.09 2.62
N ARG A 288 -9.53 -4.59 2.86
CA ARG A 288 -8.94 -5.67 2.07
C ARG A 288 -9.84 -6.91 2.08
N ASP A 289 -10.23 -7.39 3.26
CA ASP A 289 -11.03 -8.60 3.42
C ASP A 289 -12.41 -8.45 2.77
N PHE A 290 -13.00 -7.26 2.83
CA PHE A 290 -14.25 -6.97 2.14
C PHE A 290 -14.10 -7.09 0.62
N ILE A 291 -12.98 -6.64 0.04
CA ILE A 291 -12.78 -6.62 -1.42
C ILE A 291 -12.25 -7.95 -1.94
N ALA A 292 -11.34 -8.60 -1.18
CA ALA A 292 -10.56 -9.72 -1.69
C ALA A 292 -11.34 -11.03 -1.75
N SER A 293 -12.32 -11.29 -0.86
CA SER A 293 -12.79 -12.67 -0.72
C SER A 293 -14.23 -12.91 -1.14
N ALA A 294 -15.18 -12.42 -0.40
CA ALA A 294 -16.57 -12.80 -0.57
C ALA A 294 -17.35 -11.85 -1.47
N THR A 295 -16.95 -10.57 -1.48
CA THR A 295 -17.69 -9.49 -2.15
C THR A 295 -17.69 -9.65 -3.65
N VAL A 296 -16.51 -9.87 -4.23
CA VAL A 296 -16.35 -10.03 -5.68
C VAL A 296 -17.12 -11.25 -6.16
N THR A 297 -16.97 -12.38 -5.43
CA THR A 297 -17.65 -13.63 -5.78
C THR A 297 -19.18 -13.47 -5.70
N ALA A 298 -19.70 -12.89 -4.63
CA ALA A 298 -21.14 -12.72 -4.47
C ALA A 298 -21.73 -11.70 -5.46
N LEU A 299 -21.01 -10.62 -5.76
CA LEU A 299 -21.43 -9.64 -6.75
C LEU A 299 -21.45 -10.24 -8.17
N ILE A 300 -20.50 -11.12 -8.47
CA ILE A 300 -20.42 -11.84 -9.75
C ILE A 300 -21.53 -12.89 -9.84
N ASP A 301 -21.81 -13.62 -8.77
CA ASP A 301 -22.82 -14.69 -8.75
C ASP A 301 -24.26 -14.17 -8.70
N TRP A 302 -24.48 -12.94 -8.22
CA TRP A 302 -25.84 -12.35 -8.10
C TRP A 302 -26.62 -12.28 -9.42
N PRO A 303 -26.08 -11.85 -10.57
CA PRO A 303 -26.81 -11.86 -11.84
C PRO A 303 -27.26 -13.25 -12.28
N PHE A 304 -26.51 -14.30 -11.89
CA PHE A 304 -26.84 -15.68 -12.24
C PHE A 304 -28.03 -16.24 -11.45
N ALA A 305 -28.45 -15.60 -10.34
CA ALA A 305 -29.74 -15.92 -9.73
C ALA A 305 -30.89 -15.82 -10.75
N LEU A 306 -30.80 -14.86 -11.68
CA LEU A 306 -31.77 -14.73 -12.77
C LEU A 306 -31.80 -15.95 -13.69
N LEU A 307 -30.64 -16.58 -13.96
CA LEU A 307 -30.57 -17.80 -14.76
C LEU A 307 -31.36 -18.94 -14.11
N PHE A 308 -31.21 -19.11 -12.78
CA PHE A 308 -31.97 -20.13 -12.04
C PHE A 308 -33.46 -19.84 -12.03
N LEU A 309 -33.89 -18.56 -11.87
CA LEU A 309 -35.29 -18.17 -11.94
C LEU A 309 -35.86 -18.36 -13.35
N LEU A 310 -35.13 -18.06 -14.42
CA LEU A 310 -35.54 -18.31 -15.81
C LEU A 310 -35.71 -19.82 -16.07
N THR A 311 -34.79 -20.63 -15.61
CA THR A 311 -34.91 -22.10 -15.75
C THR A 311 -36.11 -22.61 -14.96
N MET A 312 -36.39 -22.07 -13.77
CA MET A 312 -37.53 -22.40 -12.96
C MET A 312 -38.86 -21.98 -13.67
N THR A 313 -38.86 -20.79 -14.31
CA THR A 313 -40.03 -20.33 -15.13
C THR A 313 -40.32 -21.28 -16.27
N TRP A 314 -39.30 -21.84 -16.91
CA TRP A 314 -39.47 -22.83 -18.00
C TRP A 314 -40.08 -24.15 -17.51
N ILE A 315 -39.76 -24.58 -16.27
CA ILE A 315 -40.32 -25.79 -15.68
C ILE A 315 -41.71 -25.52 -15.14
N SER A 316 -41.89 -24.42 -14.38
CA SER A 316 -43.17 -24.04 -13.75
C SER A 316 -43.20 -22.53 -13.47
N TRP A 317 -43.87 -21.78 -14.35
CA TRP A 317 -43.99 -20.32 -14.20
C TRP A 317 -44.66 -19.83 -12.90
N PRO A 318 -45.65 -20.55 -12.29
CA PRO A 318 -46.28 -20.06 -11.05
C PRO A 318 -45.34 -20.18 -9.84
N LEU A 319 -44.43 -21.18 -9.81
CA LEU A 319 -43.54 -21.38 -8.68
C LEU A 319 -42.45 -20.34 -8.58
N VAL A 320 -42.11 -19.65 -9.68
CA VAL A 320 -41.04 -18.64 -9.68
C VAL A 320 -41.37 -17.43 -8.79
N PHE A 321 -42.62 -17.13 -8.55
CA PHE A 321 -43.02 -16.04 -7.67
C PHE A 321 -42.60 -16.28 -6.21
N VAL A 322 -42.52 -17.54 -5.78
CA VAL A 322 -42.12 -17.88 -4.39
C VAL A 322 -40.72 -17.39 -4.05
N PRO A 323 -39.65 -17.75 -4.78
CA PRO A 323 -38.30 -17.24 -4.48
C PRO A 323 -38.16 -15.75 -4.78
N ILE A 324 -38.91 -15.16 -5.71
CA ILE A 324 -38.91 -13.70 -5.94
C ILE A 324 -39.45 -12.96 -4.72
N VAL A 325 -40.58 -13.35 -4.20
CA VAL A 325 -41.18 -12.73 -2.99
C VAL A 325 -40.27 -12.96 -1.79
N GLY A 326 -39.73 -14.18 -1.63
CA GLY A 326 -38.76 -14.50 -0.59
C GLY A 326 -37.48 -13.66 -0.67
N GLY A 327 -36.91 -13.46 -1.88
CA GLY A 327 -35.78 -12.61 -2.13
C GLY A 327 -36.04 -11.14 -1.79
N ILE A 328 -37.18 -10.60 -2.20
CA ILE A 328 -37.56 -9.23 -1.85
C ILE A 328 -37.73 -9.09 -0.32
N ALA A 329 -38.42 -10.04 0.33
CA ALA A 329 -38.57 -10.04 1.79
C ALA A 329 -37.22 -10.06 2.51
N MET A 330 -36.25 -10.85 2.01
CA MET A 330 -34.89 -10.93 2.53
C MET A 330 -34.14 -9.61 2.37
N LEU A 331 -34.24 -8.94 1.23
CA LEU A 331 -33.61 -7.63 0.99
C LEU A 331 -34.23 -6.55 1.89
N VAL A 332 -35.54 -6.51 2.04
CA VAL A 332 -36.25 -5.58 2.95
C VAL A 332 -35.81 -5.81 4.40
N TYR A 333 -35.78 -7.06 4.85
CA TYR A 333 -35.35 -7.43 6.18
C TYR A 333 -33.90 -6.99 6.45
N SER A 334 -32.99 -7.25 5.49
CA SER A 334 -31.62 -6.83 5.55
C SER A 334 -31.46 -5.30 5.64
N TYR A 335 -32.24 -4.56 4.83
CA TYR A 335 -32.19 -3.09 4.84
C TYR A 335 -32.66 -2.50 6.18
N VAL A 336 -33.68 -3.06 6.80
CA VAL A 336 -34.17 -2.62 8.13
C VAL A 336 -33.08 -2.84 9.21
N ILE A 337 -32.42 -3.99 9.20
CA ILE A 337 -31.34 -4.28 10.16
C ILE A 337 -30.13 -3.39 9.92
N GLN A 338 -29.77 -3.14 8.66
CA GLN A 338 -28.60 -2.34 8.29
C GLN A 338 -28.64 -0.93 8.90
N HIS A 339 -29.81 -0.32 8.99
CA HIS A 339 -29.95 1.02 9.58
C HIS A 339 -29.52 1.06 11.04
N LYS A 340 -29.94 0.07 11.86
CA LYS A 340 -29.51 -0.06 13.26
C LYS A 340 -28.05 -0.45 13.40
N MET A 341 -27.54 -1.26 12.48
CA MET A 341 -26.14 -1.68 12.51
C MET A 341 -25.16 -0.54 12.25
N HIS A 342 -25.55 0.45 11.48
CA HIS A 342 -24.68 1.58 11.14
C HIS A 342 -24.21 2.34 12.40
N GLU A 343 -25.13 2.73 13.29
CA GLU A 343 -24.81 3.41 14.54
C GLU A 343 -23.93 2.57 15.47
N LEU A 344 -24.26 1.29 15.61
CA LEU A 344 -23.51 0.37 16.46
C LEU A 344 -22.12 0.08 15.91
N SER A 345 -21.96 -0.03 14.60
CA SER A 345 -20.67 -0.22 13.95
C SER A 345 -19.74 0.97 14.17
N GLU A 346 -20.25 2.21 14.02
CA GLU A 346 -19.48 3.42 14.28
C GLU A 346 -19.04 3.50 15.74
N THR A 347 -19.96 3.23 16.67
CA THR A 347 -19.67 3.23 18.10
C THR A 347 -18.64 2.15 18.46
N THR A 348 -18.78 0.95 17.90
CA THR A 348 -17.81 -0.16 18.09
C THR A 348 -16.44 0.19 17.54
N TYR A 349 -16.39 0.83 16.37
CA TYR A 349 -15.14 1.29 15.76
C TYR A 349 -14.40 2.30 16.66
N ARG A 350 -15.11 3.33 17.13
CA ARG A 350 -14.55 4.35 18.05
C ARG A 350 -14.10 3.73 19.38
N ALA A 351 -14.90 2.82 19.95
CA ALA A 351 -14.56 2.13 21.20
C ALA A 351 -13.31 1.24 21.03
N THR A 352 -13.17 0.55 19.90
CA THR A 352 -12.01 -0.26 19.57
C THR A 352 -10.75 0.61 19.43
N ALA A 353 -10.85 1.74 18.74
CA ALA A 353 -9.75 2.69 18.59
C ALA A 353 -9.30 3.25 19.96
N LEU A 354 -10.26 3.61 20.83
CA LEU A 354 -9.97 4.10 22.19
C LEU A 354 -9.29 3.02 23.05
N ARG A 355 -9.77 1.79 22.99
CA ARG A 355 -9.15 0.66 23.73
C ARG A 355 -7.70 0.43 23.26
N ASN A 356 -7.46 0.40 21.96
CA ASN A 356 -6.13 0.22 21.40
C ASN A 356 -5.21 1.40 21.75
N ALA A 357 -5.73 2.63 21.72
CA ALA A 357 -4.98 3.81 22.17
C ALA A 357 -4.57 3.70 23.63
N THR A 358 -5.48 3.27 24.53
CA THR A 358 -5.19 3.07 25.94
C THR A 358 -4.11 2.00 26.15
N LEU A 359 -4.13 0.92 25.37
CA LEU A 359 -3.11 -0.13 25.44
C LEU A 359 -1.72 0.41 25.05
N ILE A 360 -1.62 1.08 23.90
CA ILE A 360 -0.34 1.62 23.40
C ILE A 360 0.17 2.71 24.35
N GLU A 361 -0.69 3.60 24.84
CA GLU A 361 -0.36 4.61 25.85
C GLU A 361 0.21 3.96 27.12
N SER A 362 -0.45 2.91 27.64
CA SER A 362 -0.02 2.20 28.84
C SER A 362 1.32 1.49 28.66
N LEU A 363 1.56 0.88 27.49
CA LEU A 363 2.84 0.23 27.19
C LEU A 363 3.98 1.24 27.00
N THR A 364 3.71 2.34 26.31
CA THR A 364 4.71 3.39 26.10
C THR A 364 5.10 4.10 27.39
N ALA A 365 4.14 4.30 28.31
CA ALA A 365 4.36 4.96 29.60
C ALA A 365 4.52 3.97 30.77
N LEU A 366 4.86 2.70 30.50
CA LEU A 366 4.86 1.64 31.53
C LEU A 366 5.78 1.94 32.71
N GLU A 367 6.96 2.47 32.44
CA GLU A 367 7.90 2.89 33.49
C GLU A 367 7.31 4.00 34.39
N THR A 368 6.71 5.01 33.78
CA THR A 368 6.04 6.11 34.49
C THR A 368 4.87 5.59 35.33
N ILE A 369 4.04 4.69 34.77
CA ILE A 369 2.92 4.07 35.48
C ILE A 369 3.42 3.33 36.75
N LYS A 370 4.48 2.53 36.59
CA LYS A 370 5.09 1.78 37.69
C LYS A 370 5.74 2.68 38.74
N ALA A 371 6.49 3.69 38.27
CA ALA A 371 7.15 4.64 39.17
C ALA A 371 6.17 5.44 40.05
N HIS A 372 4.94 5.65 39.58
CA HIS A 372 3.91 6.39 40.31
C HIS A 372 2.86 5.49 41.00
N GLY A 373 2.97 4.17 40.88
CA GLY A 373 1.97 3.22 41.43
C GLY A 373 0.58 3.41 40.80
N ALA A 374 0.52 3.81 39.53
CA ALA A 374 -0.72 4.17 38.84
C ALA A 374 -1.37 2.98 38.08
N GLU A 375 -0.90 1.73 38.32
CA GLU A 375 -1.40 0.52 37.67
C GLU A 375 -2.92 0.36 37.85
N GLY A 376 -3.42 0.60 39.08
CA GLY A 376 -4.85 0.47 39.38
C GLY A 376 -5.72 1.45 38.59
N GLN A 377 -5.24 2.66 38.34
CA GLN A 377 -5.96 3.67 37.51
C GLN A 377 -6.02 3.24 36.04
N MET A 378 -4.89 2.75 35.49
CA MET A 378 -4.83 2.27 34.11
C MET A 378 -5.66 1.00 33.93
N GLN A 379 -5.62 0.08 34.90
CA GLN A 379 -6.46 -1.10 34.90
C GLN A 379 -7.95 -0.74 34.88
N ALA A 380 -8.38 0.18 35.77
CA ALA A 380 -9.78 0.64 35.79
C ALA A 380 -10.22 1.33 34.48
N LYS A 381 -9.34 2.14 33.88
CA LYS A 381 -9.58 2.77 32.56
C LYS A 381 -9.76 1.70 31.47
N TRP A 382 -8.90 0.67 31.47
CA TRP A 382 -8.97 -0.45 30.55
C TRP A 382 -10.26 -1.26 30.71
N GLU A 383 -10.58 -1.67 31.94
CA GLU A 383 -11.77 -2.47 32.25
C GLU A 383 -13.06 -1.74 31.84
N LYS A 384 -13.15 -0.44 32.14
CA LYS A 384 -14.30 0.39 31.74
C LYS A 384 -14.46 0.43 30.22
N THR A 385 -13.36 0.62 29.50
CA THR A 385 -13.36 0.67 28.03
C THR A 385 -13.68 -0.70 27.42
N ALA A 386 -13.11 -1.76 27.99
CA ALA A 386 -13.35 -3.13 27.55
C ALA A 386 -14.80 -3.58 27.81
N ALA A 387 -15.37 -3.24 28.96
CA ALA A 387 -16.78 -3.53 29.28
C ALA A 387 -17.74 -2.80 28.34
N PHE A 388 -17.46 -1.52 28.04
CA PHE A 388 -18.25 -0.76 27.07
C PHE A 388 -18.19 -1.40 25.68
N LEU A 389 -16.99 -1.72 25.20
CA LEU A 389 -16.79 -2.40 23.91
C LEU A 389 -17.49 -3.75 23.86
N ALA A 390 -17.40 -4.55 24.93
CA ALA A 390 -18.05 -5.86 25.02
C ALA A 390 -19.57 -5.75 24.89
N ARG A 391 -20.19 -4.72 25.51
CA ARG A 391 -21.61 -4.46 25.42
C ARG A 391 -22.03 -4.10 24.00
N VAL A 392 -21.40 -3.08 23.40
CA VAL A 392 -21.76 -2.59 22.06
C VAL A 392 -21.47 -3.65 21.00
N SER A 393 -20.35 -4.37 21.11
CA SER A 393 -20.04 -5.50 20.22
C SER A 393 -21.01 -6.68 20.40
N GLY A 394 -21.51 -6.89 21.61
CA GLY A 394 -22.54 -7.88 21.90
C GLY A 394 -23.85 -7.56 21.15
N GLU A 395 -24.32 -6.32 21.23
CA GLU A 395 -25.51 -5.85 20.53
C GLU A 395 -25.35 -5.95 19.00
N LEU A 396 -24.19 -5.54 18.47
CA LEU A 396 -23.86 -5.67 17.05
C LEU A 396 -23.87 -7.14 16.60
N ARG A 397 -23.33 -8.04 17.42
CA ARG A 397 -23.28 -9.48 17.16
C ARG A 397 -24.67 -10.10 17.16
N LEU A 398 -25.55 -9.69 18.09
CA LEU A 398 -26.95 -10.11 18.11
C LEU A 398 -27.70 -9.71 16.86
N LEU A 399 -27.52 -8.45 16.39
CA LEU A 399 -28.13 -7.99 15.14
C LEU A 399 -27.56 -8.76 13.92
N SER A 400 -26.27 -8.99 13.89
CA SER A 400 -25.63 -9.77 12.85
C SER A 400 -26.16 -11.21 12.80
N SER A 401 -26.21 -11.86 13.94
CA SER A 401 -26.76 -13.22 14.08
C SER A 401 -28.24 -13.27 13.70
N SER A 402 -29.03 -12.27 14.11
CA SER A 402 -30.43 -12.15 13.72
C SER A 402 -30.59 -12.03 12.20
N ALA A 403 -29.76 -11.21 11.53
CA ALA A 403 -29.81 -11.08 10.06
C ALA A 403 -29.47 -12.38 9.35
N MET A 404 -28.42 -13.09 9.79
CA MET A 404 -28.03 -14.37 9.19
C MET A 404 -29.07 -15.47 9.43
N ASN A 405 -29.54 -15.62 10.66
CA ASN A 405 -30.55 -16.62 11.03
C ASN A 405 -31.90 -16.29 10.37
N GLY A 406 -32.30 -15.02 10.34
CA GLY A 406 -33.50 -14.57 9.66
C GLY A 406 -33.47 -14.87 8.17
N SER A 407 -32.33 -14.65 7.51
CA SER A 407 -32.12 -15.01 6.10
C SER A 407 -32.23 -16.52 5.86
N ALA A 408 -31.60 -17.33 6.71
CA ALA A 408 -31.70 -18.79 6.64
C ALA A 408 -33.13 -19.28 6.86
N THR A 409 -33.84 -18.67 7.81
CA THR A 409 -35.27 -18.98 8.08
C THR A 409 -36.15 -18.61 6.90
N LEU A 410 -35.97 -17.43 6.29
CA LEU A 410 -36.70 -17.03 5.08
C LEU A 410 -36.46 -18.00 3.91
N GLN A 411 -35.21 -18.47 3.74
CA GLN A 411 -34.90 -19.49 2.75
C GLN A 411 -35.63 -20.80 3.01
N GLN A 412 -35.76 -21.21 4.26
CA GLN A 412 -36.57 -22.39 4.64
C GLN A 412 -38.05 -22.20 4.33
N PHE A 413 -38.61 -21.00 4.59
CA PHE A 413 -40.01 -20.69 4.20
C PHE A 413 -40.22 -20.72 2.70
N VAL A 414 -39.27 -20.18 1.91
CA VAL A 414 -39.33 -20.28 0.44
C VAL A 414 -39.31 -21.74 0.00
N ASN A 415 -38.50 -22.56 0.61
CA ASN A 415 -38.41 -24.00 0.29
C ASN A 415 -39.74 -24.71 0.63
N LEU A 416 -40.28 -24.46 1.81
CA LEU A 416 -41.60 -24.98 2.24
C LEU A 416 -42.73 -24.55 1.28
N ALA A 417 -42.81 -23.25 0.99
CA ALA A 417 -43.83 -22.70 0.09
C ALA A 417 -43.71 -23.25 -1.34
N THR A 418 -42.48 -23.47 -1.84
CA THR A 418 -42.22 -24.10 -3.14
C THR A 418 -42.73 -25.54 -3.15
N VAL A 419 -42.49 -26.32 -2.09
CA VAL A 419 -42.98 -27.71 -1.98
C VAL A 419 -44.50 -27.72 -1.91
N VAL A 420 -45.12 -26.94 -1.02
CA VAL A 420 -46.59 -26.87 -0.87
C VAL A 420 -47.23 -26.43 -2.17
N GLY A 421 -46.78 -25.32 -2.77
CA GLY A 421 -47.34 -24.82 -4.04
C GLY A 421 -47.12 -25.83 -5.18
N GLY A 422 -45.99 -26.51 -5.22
CA GLY A 422 -45.71 -27.54 -6.21
C GLY A 422 -46.61 -28.77 -6.11
N VAL A 423 -46.96 -29.21 -4.90
CA VAL A 423 -47.90 -30.31 -4.69
C VAL A 423 -49.31 -29.95 -5.26
N TYR A 424 -49.78 -28.70 -5.04
CA TYR A 424 -51.05 -28.25 -5.66
C TYR A 424 -50.95 -28.25 -7.20
N LEU A 425 -49.82 -27.84 -7.78
CA LEU A 425 -49.63 -27.84 -9.23
C LEU A 425 -49.53 -29.25 -9.81
N ILE A 426 -48.98 -30.20 -9.07
CA ILE A 426 -49.00 -31.62 -9.45
C ILE A 426 -50.45 -32.15 -9.45
N HIS A 427 -51.23 -31.83 -8.45
CA HIS A 427 -52.64 -32.24 -8.37
C HIS A 427 -53.46 -31.75 -9.56
N VAL A 428 -53.17 -30.54 -10.03
CA VAL A 428 -53.83 -29.94 -11.22
C VAL A 428 -53.22 -30.45 -12.55
N GLY A 429 -52.16 -31.27 -12.50
CA GLY A 429 -51.47 -31.80 -13.68
C GLY A 429 -50.56 -30.83 -14.41
N MET A 430 -50.22 -29.70 -13.79
CA MET A 430 -49.32 -28.66 -14.38
C MET A 430 -47.85 -28.88 -14.07
N LEU A 431 -47.50 -29.82 -13.18
CA LEU A 431 -46.13 -30.09 -12.78
C LEU A 431 -45.91 -31.57 -12.54
N THR A 432 -44.72 -32.08 -12.84
CA THR A 432 -44.29 -33.45 -12.55
C THR A 432 -43.62 -33.54 -11.19
N MET A 433 -43.43 -34.76 -10.65
CA MET A 433 -42.71 -34.98 -9.40
C MET A 433 -41.25 -34.55 -9.52
N GLY A 434 -40.57 -34.91 -10.63
CA GLY A 434 -39.21 -34.48 -10.90
C GLY A 434 -39.12 -32.96 -11.09
N GLY A 435 -40.10 -32.35 -11.73
CA GLY A 435 -40.20 -30.90 -11.86
C GLY A 435 -40.28 -30.17 -10.51
N LEU A 436 -41.07 -30.71 -9.55
CA LEU A 436 -41.12 -30.18 -8.18
C LEU A 436 -39.76 -30.21 -7.49
N ILE A 437 -39.06 -31.36 -7.56
CA ILE A 437 -37.75 -31.50 -6.94
C ILE A 437 -36.75 -30.55 -7.58
N ALA A 438 -36.74 -30.45 -8.92
CA ALA A 438 -35.88 -29.51 -9.63
C ALA A 438 -36.18 -28.05 -9.25
N CYS A 439 -37.45 -27.63 -9.18
CA CYS A 439 -37.85 -26.29 -8.75
C CYS A 439 -37.40 -25.97 -7.32
N THR A 440 -37.49 -26.94 -6.40
CA THR A 440 -37.01 -26.79 -5.02
C THR A 440 -35.50 -26.56 -4.98
N MET A 441 -34.75 -27.34 -5.75
CA MET A 441 -33.28 -27.18 -5.86
C MET A 441 -32.91 -25.82 -6.51
N LEU A 442 -33.62 -25.41 -7.56
CA LEU A 442 -33.40 -24.15 -8.25
C LEU A 442 -33.72 -22.94 -7.37
N ALA A 443 -34.83 -23.01 -6.61
CA ALA A 443 -35.21 -21.97 -5.64
C ALA A 443 -34.12 -21.79 -4.59
N GLY A 444 -33.56 -22.88 -4.03
CA GLY A 444 -32.42 -22.81 -3.11
C GLY A 444 -31.20 -22.15 -3.73
N ARG A 445 -30.86 -22.50 -4.99
CA ARG A 445 -29.75 -21.87 -5.72
C ARG A 445 -29.98 -20.41 -6.06
N ALA A 446 -31.19 -20.02 -6.40
CA ALA A 446 -31.54 -18.61 -6.64
C ALA A 446 -31.48 -17.74 -5.37
N MET A 447 -31.78 -18.34 -4.20
CA MET A 447 -31.76 -17.65 -2.91
C MET A 447 -30.34 -17.55 -2.32
N ALA A 448 -29.40 -18.43 -2.68
CA ALA A 448 -28.05 -18.47 -2.11
C ALA A 448 -27.26 -17.14 -2.33
N PRO A 449 -27.21 -16.53 -3.52
CA PRO A 449 -26.57 -15.22 -3.70
C PRO A 449 -27.23 -14.11 -2.89
N MET A 450 -28.54 -14.17 -2.63
CA MET A 450 -29.26 -13.20 -1.78
C MET A 450 -28.80 -13.28 -0.33
N ALA A 451 -28.62 -14.49 0.21
CA ALA A 451 -28.07 -14.69 1.55
C ALA A 451 -26.64 -14.17 1.68
N GLN A 452 -25.83 -14.36 0.63
CA GLN A 452 -24.46 -13.80 0.60
C GLN A 452 -24.47 -12.26 0.59
N LEU A 453 -25.38 -11.62 -0.17
CA LEU A 453 -25.53 -10.16 -0.15
C LEU A 453 -25.84 -9.63 1.25
N VAL A 454 -26.67 -10.31 2.03
CA VAL A 454 -26.94 -9.94 3.42
C VAL A 454 -25.64 -9.93 4.25
N ALA A 455 -24.84 -10.97 4.15
CA ALA A 455 -23.54 -11.04 4.84
C ALA A 455 -22.58 -9.93 4.40
N LEU A 456 -22.57 -9.61 3.10
CA LEU A 456 -21.74 -8.53 2.55
C LEU A 456 -22.18 -7.14 3.01
N LEU A 457 -23.48 -6.87 3.10
CA LEU A 457 -24.00 -5.61 3.61
C LEU A 457 -23.54 -5.35 5.05
N MET A 458 -23.33 -6.42 5.84
CA MET A 458 -22.79 -6.31 7.20
C MET A 458 -21.30 -5.94 7.21
N GLN A 459 -20.51 -6.55 6.34
CA GLN A 459 -19.10 -6.24 6.22
C GLN A 459 -18.87 -4.86 5.59
N TYR A 460 -19.76 -4.44 4.68
CA TYR A 460 -19.67 -3.15 4.00
C TYR A 460 -19.60 -1.96 4.95
N GLN A 461 -20.36 -1.97 6.07
CA GLN A 461 -20.33 -0.86 7.02
C GLN A 461 -18.94 -0.71 7.67
N ASN A 462 -18.32 -1.81 8.07
CA ASN A 462 -16.98 -1.79 8.63
C ASN A 462 -15.94 -1.33 7.61
N ALA A 463 -16.03 -1.85 6.38
CA ALA A 463 -15.14 -1.47 5.28
C ALA A 463 -15.30 0.01 4.89
N ARG A 464 -16.52 0.53 4.87
CA ARG A 464 -16.81 1.94 4.58
C ARG A 464 -16.22 2.88 5.62
N LEU A 465 -16.38 2.58 6.91
CA LEU A 465 -15.80 3.37 8.00
C LEU A 465 -14.26 3.35 7.97
N ALA A 466 -13.69 2.16 7.73
CA ALA A 466 -12.26 2.00 7.57
C ALA A 466 -11.72 2.79 6.35
N LEU A 467 -12.40 2.70 5.20
CA LEU A 467 -12.03 3.44 4.00
C LEU A 467 -12.09 4.96 4.22
N LYS A 468 -13.13 5.47 4.90
CA LYS A 468 -13.24 6.89 5.24
C LYS A 468 -12.08 7.36 6.12
N SER A 469 -11.72 6.60 7.14
CA SER A 469 -10.58 6.90 8.02
C SER A 469 -9.24 6.88 7.27
N LEU A 470 -9.08 5.94 6.33
CA LEU A 470 -7.89 5.89 5.45
C LEU A 470 -7.87 7.06 4.48
N GLU A 471 -9.01 7.46 3.94
CA GLU A 471 -9.12 8.61 3.03
C GLU A 471 -8.70 9.90 3.72
N GLU A 472 -9.11 10.13 4.97
CA GLU A 472 -8.64 11.24 5.79
C GLU A 472 -7.11 11.23 5.96
N THR A 473 -6.50 10.04 6.06
CA THR A 473 -5.05 9.88 6.12
C THR A 473 -4.39 10.17 4.77
N MET A 474 -4.98 9.68 3.69
CA MET A 474 -4.45 9.87 2.33
C MET A 474 -4.58 11.31 1.82
N GLN A 475 -5.51 12.10 2.36
CA GLN A 475 -5.68 13.51 2.03
C GLN A 475 -4.73 14.44 2.81
N ARG A 476 -4.08 13.95 3.89
CA ARG A 476 -3.13 14.78 4.65
C ARG A 476 -1.99 15.25 3.76
N PRO A 477 -1.55 16.52 3.90
CA PRO A 477 -0.45 17.02 3.11
C PRO A 477 0.84 16.29 3.41
N THR A 478 1.62 16.01 2.36
CA THR A 478 2.96 15.43 2.46
C THR A 478 4.03 16.49 2.35
N GLU A 479 5.22 16.21 2.86
CA GLU A 479 6.39 17.09 2.74
C GLU A 479 6.74 17.36 1.27
N ARG A 480 6.60 16.32 0.42
CA ARG A 480 6.81 16.39 -1.02
C ARG A 480 5.48 16.27 -1.75
N SER A 481 4.81 17.38 -1.97
CA SER A 481 3.69 17.41 -2.90
C SER A 481 4.24 17.43 -4.32
N GLY A 482 3.69 16.60 -5.22
CA GLY A 482 4.13 16.51 -6.63
C GLY A 482 4.04 17.81 -7.43
N GLU A 483 3.47 18.86 -6.87
CA GLU A 483 3.32 20.21 -7.44
C GLU A 483 4.49 21.14 -7.08
N THR A 484 5.29 20.83 -6.06
CA THR A 484 6.37 21.69 -5.58
C THR A 484 7.64 21.42 -6.38
N ASN A 485 8.16 22.43 -7.07
CA ASN A 485 9.47 22.38 -7.70
C ASN A 485 10.51 22.74 -6.64
N PHE A 486 11.19 21.75 -6.10
CA PHE A 486 12.30 21.98 -5.18
C PHE A 486 13.58 22.33 -5.93
N ILE A 487 14.41 23.15 -5.28
CA ILE A 487 15.79 23.38 -5.67
C ILE A 487 16.61 22.24 -5.09
N HIS A 488 17.30 21.51 -5.95
CA HIS A 488 18.16 20.39 -5.54
C HIS A 488 19.59 20.87 -5.32
N ARG A 489 20.16 20.54 -4.15
CA ARG A 489 21.55 20.78 -3.81
C ARG A 489 22.17 19.51 -3.24
N ALA A 490 23.14 18.95 -3.96
CA ALA A 490 23.85 17.75 -3.52
C ALA A 490 24.70 18.03 -2.28
N GLU A 491 25.32 19.21 -2.23
CA GLU A 491 26.18 19.66 -1.13
C GLU A 491 25.64 20.96 -0.53
N ILE A 492 25.72 21.05 0.78
CA ILE A 492 25.37 22.22 1.59
C ILE A 492 26.61 22.67 2.35
N GLN A 493 26.98 23.96 2.21
CA GLN A 493 28.16 24.54 2.86
C GLN A 493 27.93 24.83 4.35
N GLY A 494 26.66 25.03 4.77
CA GLY A 494 26.30 25.20 6.16
C GLY A 494 26.16 26.64 6.62
N ASP A 495 25.90 27.59 5.72
CA ASP A 495 25.50 28.95 6.08
C ASP A 495 24.02 28.96 6.46
N ILE A 496 23.70 29.12 7.75
CA ILE A 496 22.34 29.05 8.28
C ILE A 496 21.92 30.43 8.76
N GLU A 497 20.80 30.96 8.23
CA GLU A 497 20.30 32.26 8.61
C GLU A 497 18.82 32.22 8.99
N PHE A 498 18.48 32.74 10.16
CA PHE A 498 17.12 32.95 10.61
C PHE A 498 16.79 34.44 10.41
N ARG A 499 15.68 34.76 9.73
CA ARG A 499 15.19 36.11 9.52
C ARG A 499 13.79 36.24 10.08
N ASP A 500 13.65 37.00 11.17
CA ASP A 500 12.38 37.35 11.84
C ASP A 500 11.47 36.11 12.07
N VAL A 501 12.09 35.00 12.47
CA VAL A 501 11.41 33.72 12.61
C VAL A 501 10.51 33.70 13.84
N THR A 502 9.23 33.50 13.60
CA THR A 502 8.22 33.23 14.61
C THR A 502 7.65 31.85 14.39
N PHE A 503 7.55 31.04 15.46
CA PHE A 503 7.05 29.68 15.36
C PHE A 503 6.28 29.24 16.62
N GLY A 504 5.14 28.57 16.41
CA GLY A 504 4.36 27.85 17.43
C GLY A 504 3.92 26.48 16.92
N TYR A 505 3.84 25.49 17.81
CA TYR A 505 3.38 24.13 17.47
C TYR A 505 1.87 24.03 17.21
N SER A 506 1.10 24.99 17.70
CA SER A 506 -0.34 25.13 17.46
C SER A 506 -0.68 26.58 17.16
N ALA A 507 -1.68 26.79 16.29
CA ALA A 507 -2.16 28.14 15.96
C ALA A 507 -2.81 28.84 17.17
N GLU A 508 -3.31 28.08 18.15
CA GLU A 508 -3.98 28.58 19.35
C GLU A 508 -3.02 28.84 20.52
N ALA A 509 -1.80 28.27 20.47
CA ALA A 509 -0.81 28.40 21.53
C ALA A 509 0.11 29.61 21.31
N GLU A 510 0.65 30.16 22.40
CA GLU A 510 1.70 31.18 22.28
C GLU A 510 2.89 30.67 21.46
N PRO A 511 3.45 31.51 20.57
CA PRO A 511 4.64 31.18 19.81
C PRO A 511 5.82 30.87 20.73
N VAL A 512 6.50 29.72 20.47
CA VAL A 512 7.70 29.32 21.19
C VAL A 512 8.91 30.15 20.79
N LEU A 513 8.97 30.56 19.53
CA LEU A 513 9.97 31.51 19.02
C LEU A 513 9.25 32.75 18.55
N LYS A 514 9.73 33.92 18.97
CA LYS A 514 9.14 35.24 18.66
C LYS A 514 10.23 36.13 18.02
N ASN A 515 10.11 36.35 16.71
CA ASN A 515 10.94 37.26 15.93
C ASN A 515 12.46 37.03 16.11
N VAL A 516 12.91 35.77 15.93
CA VAL A 516 14.29 35.38 16.13
C VAL A 516 15.08 35.57 14.85
N SER A 517 16.20 36.32 14.92
CA SER A 517 17.10 36.58 13.81
C SER A 517 18.55 36.36 14.25
N PHE A 518 19.28 35.48 13.54
CA PHE A 518 20.70 35.26 13.70
C PHE A 518 21.27 34.54 12.47
N ARG A 519 22.59 34.51 12.34
CA ARG A 519 23.27 33.79 11.26
C ARG A 519 24.45 32.99 11.82
N ILE A 520 24.63 31.79 11.32
CA ILE A 520 25.74 30.87 11.59
C ILE A 520 26.50 30.69 10.27
N ARG A 521 27.78 31.01 10.25
CA ARG A 521 28.62 30.86 9.06
C ARG A 521 29.20 29.46 8.96
N PRO A 522 29.59 29.00 7.76
CA PRO A 522 30.28 27.74 7.59
C PRO A 522 31.50 27.63 8.51
N GLY A 523 31.66 26.50 9.19
CA GLY A 523 32.75 26.22 10.12
C GLY A 523 32.64 26.84 11.52
N GLU A 524 31.58 27.62 11.81
CA GLU A 524 31.36 28.16 13.14
C GLU A 524 30.83 27.09 14.12
N HIS A 525 31.39 27.10 15.34
CA HIS A 525 30.87 26.36 16.49
C HIS A 525 29.96 27.26 17.32
N VAL A 526 28.67 26.98 17.35
CA VAL A 526 27.69 27.80 18.03
C VAL A 526 27.04 27.02 19.19
N VAL A 527 26.94 27.66 20.35
CA VAL A 527 26.27 27.12 21.52
C VAL A 527 25.01 27.95 21.81
N VAL A 528 23.87 27.27 21.91
CA VAL A 528 22.58 27.89 22.27
C VAL A 528 22.25 27.61 23.72
N LEU A 529 22.31 28.65 24.57
CA LEU A 529 22.01 28.55 26.00
C LEU A 529 20.62 29.08 26.31
N GLY A 530 19.96 28.50 27.31
CA GLY A 530 18.65 28.94 27.74
C GLY A 530 17.97 27.96 28.68
N ARG A 531 16.90 28.41 29.36
CA ARG A 531 16.10 27.60 30.27
C ARG A 531 15.41 26.45 29.54
N VAL A 532 14.95 25.43 30.29
CA VAL A 532 14.09 24.39 29.74
C VAL A 532 12.81 25.05 29.19
N GLY A 533 12.39 24.65 27.98
CA GLY A 533 11.23 25.25 27.29
C GLY A 533 11.52 26.55 26.50
N SER A 534 12.77 27.06 26.46
CA SER A 534 13.11 28.28 25.72
C SER A 534 13.18 28.12 24.19
N GLY A 535 12.85 26.97 23.62
CA GLY A 535 12.81 26.75 22.17
C GLY A 535 14.09 26.22 21.53
N LYS A 536 15.14 25.81 22.29
CA LYS A 536 16.40 25.31 21.73
C LYS A 536 16.21 24.15 20.74
N THR A 537 15.48 23.12 21.14
CA THR A 537 15.16 21.97 20.29
C THR A 537 14.26 22.38 19.10
N THR A 538 13.46 23.43 19.27
CA THR A 538 12.62 23.97 18.20
C THR A 538 13.47 24.58 17.09
N LEU A 539 14.57 25.28 17.41
CA LEU A 539 15.53 25.79 16.43
C LEU A 539 16.12 24.64 15.58
N GLN A 540 16.56 23.56 16.23
CA GLN A 540 17.09 22.37 15.54
C GLN A 540 16.06 21.76 14.57
N LYS A 541 14.80 21.63 15.03
CA LYS A 541 13.71 21.08 14.20
C LYS A 541 13.38 21.97 12.99
N LEU A 542 13.51 23.30 13.13
CA LEU A 542 13.32 24.23 12.02
C LEU A 542 14.47 24.15 11.01
N VAL A 543 15.73 24.03 11.45
CA VAL A 543 16.88 23.83 10.55
C VAL A 543 16.76 22.54 9.75
N LEU A 544 16.25 21.46 10.35
CA LEU A 544 15.99 20.19 9.67
C LEU A 544 14.78 20.22 8.72
N GLY A 545 14.05 21.33 8.65
CA GLY A 545 12.83 21.44 7.86
C GLY A 545 11.71 20.50 8.31
N LEU A 546 11.73 20.03 9.58
CA LEU A 546 10.64 19.20 10.14
C LEU A 546 9.37 20.02 10.38
N TYR A 547 9.51 21.30 10.59
CA TYR A 547 8.44 22.29 10.73
C TYR A 547 8.78 23.52 9.90
N ALA A 548 7.74 24.19 9.41
CA ALA A 548 7.88 25.48 8.74
C ALA A 548 7.61 26.63 9.76
N PRO A 549 8.34 27.75 9.71
CA PRO A 549 8.05 28.92 10.53
C PRO A 549 6.66 29.48 10.20
N THR A 550 5.98 30.01 11.23
CA THR A 550 4.68 30.68 11.07
C THR A 550 4.84 32.06 10.42
N ALA A 551 5.94 32.75 10.74
CA ALA A 551 6.35 34.01 10.09
C ALA A 551 7.87 34.07 9.98
N GLY A 552 8.40 34.86 9.05
CA GLY A 552 9.81 34.91 8.73
C GLY A 552 10.25 33.71 7.85
N ALA A 553 11.56 33.51 7.76
CA ALA A 553 12.14 32.43 6.97
C ALA A 553 13.47 31.93 7.53
N VAL A 554 13.76 30.65 7.28
CA VAL A 554 15.07 30.03 7.54
C VAL A 554 15.75 29.83 6.19
N TYR A 555 16.98 30.27 6.07
CA TYR A 555 17.81 30.12 4.86
C TYR A 555 18.97 29.17 5.13
N ILE A 556 19.27 28.35 4.15
CA ILE A 556 20.47 27.53 4.11
C ILE A 556 21.21 27.87 2.82
N ASP A 557 22.48 28.30 2.94
CA ASP A 557 23.32 28.76 1.82
C ASP A 557 22.61 29.82 0.95
N GLY A 558 21.88 30.74 1.60
CA GLY A 558 21.15 31.83 0.96
C GLY A 558 19.84 31.44 0.28
N VAL A 559 19.43 30.16 0.34
CA VAL A 559 18.16 29.68 -0.22
C VAL A 559 17.15 29.42 0.89
N ASP A 560 15.90 29.86 0.72
CA ASP A 560 14.82 29.57 1.66
C ASP A 560 14.62 28.05 1.78
N LEU A 561 14.63 27.55 3.01
CA LEU A 561 14.51 26.12 3.33
C LEU A 561 13.24 25.48 2.73
N ARG A 562 12.16 26.26 2.55
CA ARG A 562 10.92 25.78 1.92
C ARG A 562 11.06 25.47 0.43
N GLN A 563 12.09 26.00 -0.21
CA GLN A 563 12.40 25.78 -1.62
C GLN A 563 13.39 24.63 -1.85
N LEU A 564 14.13 24.23 -0.80
CA LEU A 564 15.07 23.12 -0.85
C LEU A 564 14.34 21.78 -0.68
N ASP A 565 14.84 20.73 -1.38
CA ASP A 565 14.33 19.38 -1.16
C ASP A 565 14.70 18.89 0.25
N PRO A 566 13.70 18.49 1.08
CA PRO A 566 13.95 18.02 2.44
C PRO A 566 14.93 16.85 2.54
N ALA A 567 15.03 16.00 1.51
CA ALA A 567 15.99 14.90 1.52
C ALA A 567 17.43 15.38 1.32
N ASP A 568 17.64 16.35 0.44
CA ASP A 568 18.96 16.94 0.24
C ASP A 568 19.43 17.65 1.51
N VAL A 569 18.53 18.39 2.16
CA VAL A 569 18.82 19.08 3.43
C VAL A 569 19.21 18.07 4.52
N ARG A 570 18.38 17.06 4.76
CA ARG A 570 18.60 16.09 5.86
C ARG A 570 19.78 15.16 5.62
N ARG A 571 20.16 14.90 4.37
CA ARG A 571 21.35 14.13 4.06
C ARG A 571 22.65 14.87 4.43
N ASN A 572 22.64 16.20 4.30
CA ASN A 572 23.80 17.03 4.60
C ASN A 572 23.88 17.47 6.07
N ILE A 573 22.89 17.13 6.92
CA ILE A 573 22.83 17.53 8.32
C ILE A 573 22.85 16.29 9.22
N GLY A 574 23.92 16.13 10.00
CA GLY A 574 23.96 15.15 11.09
C GLY A 574 23.15 15.67 12.28
N TYR A 575 22.16 14.89 12.73
CA TYR A 575 21.31 15.26 13.86
C TYR A 575 21.42 14.25 15.00
N VAL A 576 21.77 14.74 16.18
CA VAL A 576 21.75 13.97 17.43
C VAL A 576 20.67 14.54 18.33
N GLY A 577 19.59 13.79 18.52
CA GLY A 577 18.47 14.18 19.38
C GLY A 577 18.77 13.96 20.86
N GLN A 578 18.02 14.64 21.73
CA GLN A 578 18.08 14.44 23.18
C GLN A 578 17.59 13.03 23.55
N ASP A 579 16.49 12.58 22.95
CA ASP A 579 15.90 11.25 23.13
C ASP A 579 16.14 10.43 21.85
N THR A 580 17.17 9.58 21.89
CA THR A 580 17.48 8.71 20.75
C THR A 580 16.71 7.40 20.87
N LEU A 581 15.92 7.06 19.84
CA LEU A 581 15.21 5.80 19.75
C LEU A 581 16.00 4.82 18.90
N LEU A 582 16.20 3.62 19.42
CA LEU A 582 16.77 2.51 18.66
C LEU A 582 15.65 1.69 18.01
N PHE A 583 15.87 1.31 16.77
CA PHE A 583 14.95 0.43 16.04
C PHE A 583 15.29 -1.03 16.33
N TYR A 584 14.26 -1.87 16.31
CA TYR A 584 14.48 -3.31 16.41
C TYR A 584 15.31 -3.81 15.22
N GLY A 585 16.44 -4.40 15.49
CA GLY A 585 17.40 -4.86 14.49
C GLY A 585 18.81 -4.98 15.08
N SER A 586 19.78 -5.18 14.23
CA SER A 586 21.18 -5.24 14.62
C SER A 586 21.74 -3.85 15.00
N LEU A 587 22.86 -3.83 15.72
CA LEU A 587 23.60 -2.59 16.01
C LEU A 587 24.04 -1.91 14.71
N ARG A 588 24.51 -2.70 13.73
CA ARG A 588 24.84 -2.24 12.38
C ARG A 588 23.67 -1.51 11.71
N ASP A 589 22.47 -2.08 11.73
CA ASP A 589 21.29 -1.47 11.10
C ASP A 589 20.93 -0.14 11.77
N ASN A 590 21.12 -0.01 13.08
CA ASN A 590 20.87 1.22 13.81
C ASN A 590 21.94 2.30 13.53
N ILE A 591 23.22 1.93 13.40
CA ILE A 591 24.31 2.86 13.02
C ILE A 591 24.12 3.33 11.57
N ALA A 592 23.81 2.41 10.65
CA ALA A 592 23.68 2.68 9.23
C ALA A 592 22.30 3.20 8.80
N ILE A 593 21.41 3.58 9.73
CA ILE A 593 20.02 3.96 9.41
C ILE A 593 19.91 5.14 8.43
N GLY A 594 20.85 6.08 8.53
CA GLY A 594 20.96 7.24 7.62
C GLY A 594 21.75 6.97 6.34
N ALA A 595 22.48 5.84 6.28
CA ALA A 595 23.36 5.45 5.20
C ALA A 595 23.22 3.95 4.89
N PRO A 596 22.08 3.52 4.29
CA PRO A 596 21.76 2.10 4.12
C PRO A 596 22.77 1.32 3.24
N TYR A 597 23.62 2.02 2.52
CA TYR A 597 24.64 1.44 1.63
C TYR A 597 26.05 1.52 2.21
N ALA A 598 26.20 1.96 3.48
CA ALA A 598 27.50 2.00 4.13
C ALA A 598 28.11 0.58 4.16
N ASP A 599 29.37 0.48 3.76
CA ASP A 599 30.14 -0.75 3.88
C ASP A 599 30.48 -1.05 5.35
N ASP A 600 30.99 -2.22 5.63
CA ASP A 600 31.30 -2.62 6.99
C ASP A 600 32.42 -1.78 7.60
N GLN A 601 33.39 -1.31 6.77
CA GLN A 601 34.47 -0.46 7.20
C GLN A 601 33.94 0.92 7.67
N THR A 602 33.10 1.57 6.89
CA THR A 602 32.46 2.85 7.25
C THR A 602 31.62 2.74 8.54
N VAL A 603 30.92 1.60 8.72
CA VAL A 603 30.15 1.36 9.95
C VAL A 603 31.07 1.20 11.17
N ILE A 604 32.21 0.51 11.03
CA ILE A 604 33.21 0.35 12.10
C ILE A 604 33.83 1.71 12.46
N GLU A 605 34.21 2.50 11.47
CA GLU A 605 34.75 3.86 11.69
C GLU A 605 33.76 4.77 12.39
N ALA A 606 32.49 4.73 12.00
CA ALA A 606 31.40 5.47 12.67
C ALA A 606 31.21 5.02 14.12
N ALA A 607 31.31 3.70 14.39
CA ALA A 607 31.24 3.15 15.74
C ALA A 607 32.42 3.57 16.60
N GLU A 608 33.62 3.63 16.04
CA GLU A 608 34.83 4.11 16.72
C GLU A 608 34.73 5.60 17.06
N MET A 609 34.32 6.44 16.10
CA MET A 609 34.08 7.88 16.32
C MET A 609 32.99 8.12 17.38
N GLY A 610 31.95 7.30 17.42
CA GLY A 610 30.91 7.34 18.42
C GLY A 610 31.29 6.78 19.80
N GLY A 611 32.53 6.23 19.96
CA GLY A 611 32.99 5.61 21.20
C GLY A 611 32.38 4.25 21.50
N LEU A 612 31.78 3.58 20.51
CA LEU A 612 31.13 2.28 20.65
C LEU A 612 32.06 1.09 20.49
N ALA A 613 33.31 1.29 20.07
CA ALA A 613 34.26 0.22 19.76
C ALA A 613 34.45 -0.76 20.93
N GLU A 614 34.61 -0.26 22.16
CA GLU A 614 34.77 -1.08 23.36
C GLU A 614 33.50 -1.91 23.64
N PHE A 615 32.30 -1.33 23.45
CA PHE A 615 31.04 -2.03 23.61
C PHE A 615 30.86 -3.14 22.57
N VAL A 616 31.12 -2.85 21.30
CA VAL A 616 31.04 -3.82 20.19
C VAL A 616 31.98 -5.00 20.41
N ASN A 617 33.25 -4.73 20.84
CA ASN A 617 34.22 -5.78 21.09
C ASN A 617 33.84 -6.70 22.26
N ARG A 618 33.09 -6.19 23.24
CA ARG A 618 32.60 -7.01 24.36
C ARG A 618 31.35 -7.85 24.01
N HIS A 619 30.63 -7.48 22.95
CA HIS A 619 29.37 -8.12 22.54
C HIS A 619 29.42 -8.49 21.05
N PRO A 620 30.16 -9.54 20.68
CA PRO A 620 30.42 -9.89 19.28
C PRO A 620 29.23 -10.52 18.54
N GLN A 621 27.99 -10.35 19.04
CA GLN A 621 26.78 -10.88 18.39
C GLN A 621 26.04 -9.81 17.62
#